data_c56c95cee06d348dec67de8fbec432c8
#
_entry.id   c56c95cee06d348dec67de8fbec432c8
#
_cell.length_a   1.000
_cell.length_b   1.000
_cell.length_c   1.000
_cell.angle_alpha   90.00
_cell.angle_beta   90.00
_cell.angle_gamma   90.00
#
_symmetry.space_group_name_H-M   'P 1'
#
loop_
_entity.id
_entity.type
_entity.pdbx_description
1 polymer ?
#
loop_
_entity_poly.entity_id
_entity_poly.type
_entity_poly.pdbx_seq_one_letter_code
_entity_poly.pdbx_strand_id
1 'polypeptide(L)'
;MISKRLKKRFAHSRPIKQADIGKLPLTAESRQQIRLGHKLSGAIYFPDNDVECFVGGAELFEAFKRDLMAAQCAIDMQFYIFNDDKLGTEISDILIDRSRNGVKVRIIYDHVGCFGVKKKFFMRMADAGIDIHPFFKVTFPEFATRVNWRNHRKITVIDNRIGYIGGMNVADRYVVGDKNGMWRDTHLRITGPSVLGLLHSFHSDWAFMELPQFDDGENFSEFQSRNNGSVGVQILSSGPVGQWHNISLMFNKAISNAKKCIYLETPYFLPTESLLRALQTAALSKIDVRVLIPRQPDSMMLKLASGSYISDCLRAGVKVYFD
;
A
#
# COMPACT_ATOMS: atom_id res chain seq x y z
N MET A 1 15.07 -8.73 15.70
CA MET A 1 14.61 -10.11 15.95
C MET A 1 13.11 -10.07 16.28
N ILE A 2 12.25 -10.56 15.40
CA ILE A 2 10.81 -10.68 15.70
C ILE A 2 10.69 -11.71 16.80
N SER A 3 10.10 -11.34 17.97
CA SER A 3 10.03 -12.24 19.11
C SER A 3 9.30 -13.54 18.73
N LYS A 4 9.72 -14.68 19.31
CA LYS A 4 9.04 -15.98 19.14
C LYS A 4 7.53 -15.90 19.44
N ARG A 5 7.11 -14.91 20.24
CA ARG A 5 5.74 -14.60 20.64
C ARG A 5 4.91 -14.08 19.47
N LEU A 6 5.48 -13.20 18.62
CA LEU A 6 4.83 -12.71 17.39
C LEU A 6 4.65 -13.85 16.35
N LYS A 7 5.66 -14.69 16.15
CA LYS A 7 5.53 -15.85 15.24
C LYS A 7 4.41 -16.81 15.66
N LYS A 8 4.17 -16.98 16.96
CA LYS A 8 3.12 -17.86 17.49
C LYS A 8 1.72 -17.27 17.30
N ARG A 9 1.58 -15.94 17.31
CA ARG A 9 0.29 -15.23 17.06
C ARG A 9 -0.17 -15.34 15.62
N PHE A 10 0.75 -15.32 14.65
CA PHE A 10 0.41 -15.51 13.23
C PHE A 10 0.02 -16.96 12.86
N ALA A 11 0.32 -17.93 13.71
CA ALA A 11 0.01 -19.35 13.44
C ALA A 11 -1.49 -19.71 13.62
N HIS A 12 -2.32 -18.81 14.12
CA HIS A 12 -3.73 -19.10 14.41
C HIS A 12 -4.70 -18.65 13.31
N SER A 13 -4.26 -17.90 12.28
CA SER A 13 -5.08 -17.67 11.10
C SER A 13 -5.19 -18.96 10.28
N ARG A 14 -6.41 -19.37 9.91
CA ARG A 14 -6.60 -20.52 9.01
C ARG A 14 -5.76 -20.31 7.76
N PRO A 15 -4.94 -21.29 7.32
CA PRO A 15 -4.13 -21.14 6.14
C PRO A 15 -5.03 -20.99 4.92
N ILE A 16 -5.01 -19.81 4.30
CA ILE A 16 -5.64 -19.60 2.99
C ILE A 16 -4.80 -20.40 1.99
N LYS A 17 -5.45 -21.32 1.24
CA LYS A 17 -4.73 -22.15 0.29
C LYS A 17 -4.37 -21.35 -0.96
N GLN A 18 -3.10 -21.41 -1.35
CA GLN A 18 -2.61 -20.92 -2.63
C GLN A 18 -3.39 -21.61 -3.76
N ALA A 19 -3.87 -20.83 -4.75
CA ALA A 19 -4.40 -21.40 -5.98
C ALA A 19 -3.35 -22.28 -6.67
N ASP A 20 -3.79 -23.36 -7.31
CA ASP A 20 -2.88 -24.17 -8.14
C ASP A 20 -2.48 -23.41 -9.41
N ILE A 21 -1.45 -22.58 -9.26
CA ILE A 21 -0.93 -21.75 -10.35
C ILE A 21 -0.46 -22.55 -11.58
N GLY A 22 -0.28 -23.86 -11.44
CA GLY A 22 0.05 -24.74 -12.55
C GLY A 22 -1.09 -24.91 -13.55
N LYS A 23 -2.33 -24.83 -13.06
CA LYS A 23 -3.56 -24.97 -13.86
C LYS A 23 -4.08 -23.67 -14.46
N LEU A 24 -3.52 -22.51 -14.04
CA LEU A 24 -3.94 -21.21 -14.53
C LEU A 24 -3.28 -20.87 -15.88
N PRO A 25 -3.94 -20.09 -16.74
CA PRO A 25 -3.42 -19.66 -18.05
C PRO A 25 -2.35 -18.57 -17.90
N LEU A 26 -1.28 -18.87 -17.18
CA LEU A 26 -0.18 -17.95 -16.88
C LEU A 26 1.06 -18.30 -17.69
N THR A 27 1.89 -17.30 -18.02
CA THR A 27 3.21 -17.54 -18.60
C THR A 27 4.17 -18.18 -17.58
N ALA A 28 5.26 -18.75 -18.05
CA ALA A 28 6.30 -19.30 -17.15
C ALA A 28 6.90 -18.22 -16.26
N GLU A 29 7.13 -17.02 -16.81
CA GLU A 29 7.63 -15.85 -16.09
C GLU A 29 6.66 -15.40 -14.99
N SER A 30 5.36 -15.32 -15.30
CA SER A 30 4.34 -14.96 -14.31
C SER A 30 4.27 -15.98 -13.16
N ARG A 31 4.33 -17.29 -13.48
CA ARG A 31 4.40 -18.34 -12.45
C ARG A 31 5.64 -18.21 -11.57
N GLN A 32 6.80 -17.89 -12.15
CA GLN A 32 8.02 -17.66 -11.38
C GLN A 32 7.90 -16.44 -10.46
N GLN A 33 7.31 -15.34 -10.96
CA GLN A 33 7.06 -14.13 -10.19
C GLN A 33 6.16 -14.42 -8.99
N ILE A 34 5.05 -15.11 -9.20
CA ILE A 34 4.10 -15.50 -8.13
C ILE A 34 4.77 -16.41 -7.10
N ARG A 35 5.55 -17.40 -7.54
CA ARG A 35 6.30 -18.28 -6.62
C ARG A 35 7.32 -17.53 -5.79
N LEU A 36 8.02 -16.56 -6.40
CA LEU A 36 8.97 -15.71 -5.70
C LEU A 36 8.25 -14.88 -4.63
N GLY A 37 7.15 -14.21 -4.96
CA GLY A 37 6.36 -13.43 -4.01
C GLY A 37 5.86 -14.26 -2.84
N HIS A 38 5.37 -15.47 -3.09
CA HIS A 38 4.97 -16.42 -2.05
C HIS A 38 6.15 -16.82 -1.15
N LYS A 39 7.31 -17.13 -1.73
CA LYS A 39 8.51 -17.52 -0.96
C LYS A 39 9.06 -16.39 -0.11
N LEU A 40 9.00 -15.15 -0.57
CA LEU A 40 9.53 -13.99 0.12
C LEU A 40 8.68 -13.55 1.32
N SER A 41 7.36 -13.56 1.18
CA SER A 41 6.43 -12.96 2.15
C SER A 41 5.23 -13.84 2.53
N GLY A 42 5.13 -15.06 2.02
CA GLY A 42 3.93 -15.90 2.19
C GLY A 42 2.73 -15.39 1.39
N ALA A 43 2.91 -14.38 0.52
CA ALA A 43 1.82 -13.79 -0.24
C ALA A 43 1.11 -14.81 -1.11
N ILE A 44 -0.23 -14.83 -1.03
CA ILE A 44 -1.08 -15.73 -1.78
C ILE A 44 -1.52 -15.03 -3.07
N TYR A 45 -1.52 -15.77 -4.17
CA TYR A 45 -2.08 -15.30 -5.43
C TYR A 45 -3.54 -15.69 -5.55
N PHE A 46 -4.38 -14.72 -5.86
CA PHE A 46 -5.81 -14.87 -6.06
C PHE A 46 -6.16 -14.54 -7.53
N PRO A 47 -6.75 -15.46 -8.30
CA PRO A 47 -7.01 -15.24 -9.72
C PRO A 47 -8.26 -14.41 -10.04
N ASP A 48 -9.24 -14.36 -9.10
CA ASP A 48 -10.62 -13.96 -9.41
C ASP A 48 -10.97 -12.62 -8.73
N ASN A 49 -10.33 -11.51 -9.18
CA ASN A 49 -10.60 -10.19 -8.64
C ASN A 49 -11.05 -9.23 -9.74
N ASP A 50 -11.79 -8.18 -9.34
CA ASP A 50 -11.98 -6.97 -10.12
C ASP A 50 -11.12 -5.86 -9.55
N VAL A 51 -10.48 -5.08 -10.42
CA VAL A 51 -9.59 -3.99 -10.04
C VAL A 51 -9.95 -2.74 -10.83
N GLU A 52 -10.29 -1.69 -10.11
CA GLU A 52 -10.51 -0.35 -10.64
C GLU A 52 -9.30 0.52 -10.30
N CYS A 53 -8.77 1.26 -11.27
CA CYS A 53 -7.58 2.08 -11.12
C CYS A 53 -7.93 3.57 -11.20
N PHE A 54 -7.58 4.32 -10.17
CA PHE A 54 -7.74 5.78 -10.09
C PHE A 54 -6.38 6.45 -10.23
N VAL A 55 -6.29 7.43 -11.11
CA VAL A 55 -5.10 8.26 -11.31
C VAL A 55 -5.29 9.69 -10.79
N GLY A 56 -6.48 10.01 -10.31
CA GLY A 56 -6.87 11.30 -9.73
C GLY A 56 -7.57 11.14 -8.38
N GLY A 57 -7.30 12.06 -7.46
CA GLY A 57 -7.88 11.99 -6.11
C GLY A 57 -9.37 12.29 -6.07
N ALA A 58 -9.89 13.15 -6.96
CA ALA A 58 -11.32 13.50 -6.97
C ALA A 58 -12.19 12.25 -7.18
N GLU A 59 -11.92 11.49 -8.23
CA GLU A 59 -12.66 10.26 -8.55
C GLU A 59 -12.46 9.18 -7.47
N LEU A 60 -11.23 9.01 -7.01
CA LEU A 60 -10.93 8.08 -5.92
C LEU A 60 -11.77 8.39 -4.69
N PHE A 61 -11.72 9.62 -4.18
CA PHE A 61 -12.35 9.94 -2.91
C PHE A 61 -13.87 10.03 -2.99
N GLU A 62 -14.46 10.26 -4.17
CA GLU A 62 -15.91 10.07 -4.36
C GLU A 62 -16.29 8.58 -4.23
N ALA A 63 -15.57 7.68 -4.90
CA ALA A 63 -15.79 6.23 -4.76
C ALA A 63 -15.54 5.77 -3.33
N PHE A 64 -14.46 6.24 -2.72
CA PHE A 64 -14.07 5.90 -1.35
C PHE A 64 -15.12 6.31 -0.31
N LYS A 65 -15.61 7.56 -0.36
CA LYS A 65 -16.66 8.05 0.53
C LYS A 65 -17.97 7.24 0.36
N ARG A 66 -18.36 6.95 -0.89
CA ARG A 66 -19.53 6.12 -1.18
C ARG A 66 -19.41 4.74 -0.54
N ASP A 67 -18.28 4.06 -0.70
CA ASP A 67 -18.07 2.73 -0.16
C ASP A 67 -17.98 2.73 1.38
N LEU A 68 -17.37 3.76 1.99
CA LEU A 68 -17.38 3.94 3.45
C LEU A 68 -18.79 4.15 4.00
N MET A 69 -19.62 4.97 3.35
CA MET A 69 -21.02 5.18 3.75
C MET A 69 -21.86 3.91 3.65
N ALA A 70 -21.53 3.01 2.73
CA ALA A 70 -22.22 1.75 2.53
C ALA A 70 -21.79 0.62 3.48
N ALA A 71 -20.74 0.82 4.28
CA ALA A 71 -20.20 -0.18 5.19
C ALA A 71 -21.24 -0.65 6.21
N GLN A 72 -21.28 -1.98 6.47
CA GLN A 72 -22.25 -2.62 7.35
C GLN A 72 -21.63 -3.29 8.58
N CYS A 73 -20.37 -3.80 8.44
CA CYS A 73 -19.76 -4.63 9.46
C CYS A 73 -18.48 -4.03 10.03
N ALA A 74 -17.50 -3.74 9.15
CA ALA A 74 -16.19 -3.27 9.59
C ALA A 74 -15.49 -2.39 8.57
N ILE A 75 -14.70 -1.44 9.05
CA ILE A 75 -13.80 -0.61 8.28
C ILE A 75 -12.42 -0.65 8.94
N ASP A 76 -11.41 -1.15 8.22
CA ASP A 76 -10.02 -1.17 8.63
C ASP A 76 -9.21 -0.21 7.75
N MET A 77 -8.71 0.85 8.35
CA MET A 77 -7.97 1.90 7.62
C MET A 77 -6.55 2.05 8.13
N GLN A 78 -5.61 2.18 7.20
CA GLN A 78 -4.21 2.46 7.49
C GLN A 78 -3.67 3.49 6.51
N PHE A 79 -3.23 4.64 7.04
CA PHE A 79 -2.68 5.73 6.23
C PHE A 79 -1.40 6.31 6.82
N TYR A 80 -0.46 6.67 5.96
CA TYR A 80 0.72 7.43 6.36
C TYR A 80 0.34 8.85 6.78
N ILE A 81 -0.50 9.53 5.97
CA ILE A 81 -1.04 10.84 6.28
C ILE A 81 -2.57 10.78 6.31
N PHE A 82 -3.15 11.23 7.41
CA PHE A 82 -4.57 11.50 7.58
C PHE A 82 -4.69 12.90 8.17
N ASN A 83 -4.91 13.89 7.29
CA ASN A 83 -4.96 15.30 7.67
C ASN A 83 -6.30 15.72 8.29
N ASP A 84 -6.27 16.82 9.03
CA ASP A 84 -7.45 17.50 9.56
C ASP A 84 -7.94 18.66 8.65
N ASP A 85 -7.73 18.47 7.32
CA ASP A 85 -8.23 19.35 6.27
C ASP A 85 -9.69 19.02 5.88
N LYS A 86 -10.21 19.59 4.80
CA LYS A 86 -11.60 19.39 4.38
C LYS A 86 -11.89 17.92 4.08
N LEU A 87 -11.08 17.28 3.24
CA LEU A 87 -11.24 15.87 2.89
C LEU A 87 -11.16 14.97 4.12
N GLY A 88 -10.15 15.18 4.97
CA GLY A 88 -9.99 14.39 6.18
C GLY A 88 -11.16 14.58 7.16
N THR A 89 -11.71 15.79 7.24
CA THR A 89 -12.90 16.08 8.04
C THR A 89 -14.12 15.32 7.49
N GLU A 90 -14.38 15.39 6.19
CA GLU A 90 -15.49 14.66 5.54
C GLU A 90 -15.38 13.15 5.79
N ILE A 91 -14.19 12.57 5.60
CA ILE A 91 -13.98 11.14 5.84
C ILE A 91 -14.16 10.80 7.32
N SER A 92 -13.61 11.59 8.24
CA SER A 92 -13.77 11.35 9.67
C SER A 92 -15.21 11.44 10.14
N ASP A 93 -16.04 12.31 9.54
CA ASP A 93 -17.47 12.41 9.83
C ASP A 93 -18.22 11.16 9.38
N ILE A 94 -17.90 10.62 8.19
CA ILE A 94 -18.47 9.35 7.71
C ILE A 94 -18.08 8.20 8.66
N LEU A 95 -16.82 8.11 9.05
CA LEU A 95 -16.35 7.04 9.95
C LEU A 95 -17.02 7.11 11.33
N ILE A 96 -17.21 8.32 11.87
CA ILE A 96 -17.93 8.56 13.13
C ILE A 96 -19.39 8.14 12.99
N ASP A 97 -20.05 8.51 11.88
CA ASP A 97 -21.42 8.08 11.63
C ASP A 97 -21.53 6.54 11.57
N ARG A 98 -20.64 5.89 10.82
CA ARG A 98 -20.64 4.42 10.73
C ARG A 98 -20.37 3.77 12.07
N SER A 99 -19.41 4.25 12.86
CA SER A 99 -19.14 3.73 14.20
C SER A 99 -20.36 3.83 15.13
N ARG A 100 -21.04 4.98 15.12
CA ARG A 100 -22.29 5.19 15.88
C ARG A 100 -23.43 4.28 15.43
N ASN A 101 -23.43 3.85 14.19
CA ASN A 101 -24.38 2.89 13.62
C ASN A 101 -23.93 1.43 13.76
N GLY A 102 -22.94 1.14 14.61
CA GLY A 102 -22.53 -0.22 14.98
C GLY A 102 -21.47 -0.85 14.07
N VAL A 103 -20.96 -0.14 13.07
CA VAL A 103 -19.83 -0.61 12.25
C VAL A 103 -18.55 -0.55 13.07
N LYS A 104 -17.78 -1.63 13.10
CA LYS A 104 -16.46 -1.68 13.77
C LYS A 104 -15.44 -0.90 12.94
N VAL A 105 -14.98 0.24 13.44
CA VAL A 105 -13.99 1.09 12.74
C VAL A 105 -12.66 1.04 13.47
N ARG A 106 -11.59 0.65 12.74
CA ARG A 106 -10.22 0.55 13.26
C ARG A 106 -9.27 1.33 12.35
N ILE A 107 -8.44 2.17 12.94
CA ILE A 107 -7.56 3.08 12.19
C ILE A 107 -6.13 3.01 12.71
N ILE A 108 -5.19 2.83 11.80
CA ILE A 108 -3.76 3.04 12.03
C ILE A 108 -3.34 4.28 11.23
N TYR A 109 -2.71 5.25 11.90
CA TYR A 109 -2.07 6.38 11.21
C TYR A 109 -0.59 6.48 11.60
N ASP A 110 0.28 6.92 10.69
CA ASP A 110 1.69 7.12 11.03
C ASP A 110 1.85 8.40 11.88
N HIS A 111 2.53 8.28 13.03
CA HIS A 111 2.69 9.41 13.96
C HIS A 111 3.49 10.57 13.36
N VAL A 112 4.52 10.30 12.57
CA VAL A 112 5.34 11.34 11.92
C VAL A 112 4.62 11.90 10.69
N GLY A 113 3.97 11.06 9.90
CA GLY A 113 3.16 11.50 8.76
C GLY A 113 2.02 12.42 9.14
N CYS A 114 1.52 12.29 10.38
CA CYS A 114 0.43 13.11 10.93
C CYS A 114 0.90 14.12 12.01
N PHE A 115 2.19 14.45 12.06
CA PHE A 115 2.75 15.31 13.11
C PHE A 115 2.11 16.71 13.16
N GLY A 116 1.67 17.24 12.01
CA GLY A 116 0.99 18.55 11.93
C GLY A 116 -0.51 18.50 12.26
N VAL A 117 -1.09 17.32 12.45
CA VAL A 117 -2.53 17.14 12.69
C VAL A 117 -2.84 17.37 14.17
N LYS A 118 -3.90 18.13 14.44
CA LYS A 118 -4.30 18.45 15.82
C LYS A 118 -4.79 17.21 16.55
N LYS A 119 -4.29 16.97 17.75
CA LYS A 119 -4.69 15.81 18.58
C LYS A 119 -6.22 15.69 18.74
N LYS A 120 -6.92 16.82 18.85
CA LYS A 120 -8.40 16.85 18.97
C LYS A 120 -9.11 16.19 17.78
N PHE A 121 -8.49 16.17 16.58
CA PHE A 121 -9.05 15.51 15.40
C PHE A 121 -9.17 14.00 15.62
N PHE A 122 -8.10 13.36 16.08
CA PHE A 122 -8.11 11.93 16.40
C PHE A 122 -8.94 11.60 17.64
N MET A 123 -8.92 12.48 18.65
CA MET A 123 -9.73 12.29 19.85
C MET A 123 -11.22 12.27 19.54
N ARG A 124 -11.71 13.14 18.63
CA ARG A 124 -13.12 13.15 18.21
C ARG A 124 -13.58 11.80 17.66
N MET A 125 -12.70 11.12 16.90
CA MET A 125 -12.97 9.78 16.36
C MET A 125 -12.95 8.73 17.48
N ALA A 126 -11.96 8.77 18.37
CA ALA A 126 -11.88 7.86 19.52
C ALA A 126 -13.09 8.00 20.45
N ASP A 127 -13.54 9.23 20.74
CA ASP A 127 -14.72 9.53 21.58
C ASP A 127 -16.02 8.99 20.94
N ALA A 128 -16.04 8.79 19.62
CA ALA A 128 -17.15 8.17 18.90
C ALA A 128 -17.07 6.63 18.83
N GLY A 129 -16.11 6.00 19.53
CA GLY A 129 -15.97 4.55 19.59
C GLY A 129 -15.08 3.95 18.50
N ILE A 130 -14.37 4.77 17.73
CA ILE A 130 -13.39 4.30 16.74
C ILE A 130 -12.09 3.90 17.44
N ASP A 131 -11.60 2.69 17.13
CA ASP A 131 -10.33 2.18 17.64
C ASP A 131 -9.17 2.71 16.79
N ILE A 132 -8.55 3.83 17.22
CA ILE A 132 -7.59 4.60 16.44
C ILE A 132 -6.24 4.74 17.14
N HIS A 133 -5.17 4.32 16.44
CA HIS A 133 -3.82 4.25 17.02
C HIS A 133 -2.73 4.85 16.12
N PRO A 134 -1.77 5.59 16.70
CA PRO A 134 -0.56 6.01 15.99
C PRO A 134 0.42 4.87 15.85
N PHE A 135 0.84 4.60 14.62
CA PHE A 135 1.93 3.67 14.35
C PHE A 135 3.27 4.30 14.76
N PHE A 136 4.06 3.60 15.58
CA PHE A 136 5.32 4.08 16.13
C PHE A 136 5.22 5.50 16.68
N LYS A 137 4.53 5.64 17.81
CA LYS A 137 4.51 6.88 18.56
C LYS A 137 5.95 7.27 18.93
N VAL A 138 6.39 8.40 18.42
CA VAL A 138 7.72 8.93 18.68
C VAL A 138 7.68 9.69 19.97
N THR A 139 8.35 9.16 21.02
CA THR A 139 8.56 9.80 22.31
C THR A 139 10.05 10.06 22.51
N PHE A 140 10.39 11.25 23.00
CA PHE A 140 11.77 11.59 23.35
C PHE A 140 12.20 10.82 24.63
N PRO A 141 13.40 10.20 24.72
CA PRO A 141 14.58 10.29 23.85
C PRO A 141 14.71 9.19 22.79
N GLU A 142 13.77 8.26 22.68
CA GLU A 142 13.81 7.13 21.72
C GLU A 142 13.71 7.58 20.24
N PHE A 143 13.52 8.86 20.04
CA PHE A 143 13.34 9.49 18.73
C PHE A 143 14.44 9.19 17.73
N ALA A 144 15.70 9.16 18.18
CA ALA A 144 16.86 9.11 17.28
C ALA A 144 17.05 7.75 16.57
N THR A 145 16.57 6.64 17.13
CA THR A 145 16.86 5.30 16.61
C THR A 145 15.79 4.73 15.70
N ARG A 146 14.57 5.28 15.72
CA ARG A 146 13.40 4.72 15.00
C ARG A 146 12.69 5.70 14.07
N VAL A 147 13.25 6.87 13.81
CA VAL A 147 12.65 7.89 12.92
C VAL A 147 12.39 7.36 11.53
N ASN A 148 13.26 6.48 11.02
CA ASN A 148 13.13 5.90 9.68
C ASN A 148 12.17 4.70 9.59
N TRP A 149 11.64 4.22 10.72
CA TRP A 149 10.70 3.09 10.73
C TRP A 149 9.29 3.64 10.63
N ARG A 150 8.90 3.98 9.40
CA ARG A 150 7.59 4.57 9.10
C ARG A 150 6.70 3.58 8.39
N ASN A 151 5.41 3.66 8.69
CA ASN A 151 4.40 2.90 7.97
C ASN A 151 3.86 3.74 6.80
N HIS A 152 4.37 3.50 5.61
CA HIS A 152 3.99 4.28 4.42
C HIS A 152 2.83 3.63 3.63
N ARG A 153 2.13 2.65 4.19
CA ARG A 153 0.99 2.00 3.54
C ARG A 153 -0.23 2.92 3.54
N LYS A 154 -1.05 2.80 2.52
CA LYS A 154 -2.38 3.37 2.41
C LYS A 154 -3.28 2.23 2.01
N ILE A 155 -3.96 1.66 3.00
CA ILE A 155 -4.82 0.49 2.86
C ILE A 155 -6.15 0.81 3.55
N THR A 156 -7.24 0.43 2.90
CA THR A 156 -8.55 0.36 3.54
C THR A 156 -9.24 -0.94 3.15
N VAL A 157 -9.82 -1.61 4.12
CA VAL A 157 -10.67 -2.78 3.88
C VAL A 157 -12.05 -2.48 4.47
N ILE A 158 -13.09 -2.66 3.66
CA ILE A 158 -14.48 -2.40 4.03
C ILE A 158 -15.24 -3.73 3.93
N ASP A 159 -15.88 -4.13 5.03
CA ASP A 159 -16.69 -5.33 5.17
C ASP A 159 -15.99 -6.60 4.65
N ASN A 160 -14.67 -6.63 4.70
CA ASN A 160 -13.87 -7.68 4.11
C ASN A 160 -14.15 -7.92 2.60
N ARG A 161 -14.81 -7.07 1.88
CA ARG A 161 -15.26 -7.23 0.48
C ARG A 161 -14.63 -6.24 -0.47
N ILE A 162 -14.36 -5.04 -0.01
CA ILE A 162 -13.76 -3.97 -0.81
C ILE A 162 -12.43 -3.61 -0.18
N GLY A 163 -11.38 -3.58 -0.99
CA GLY A 163 -10.05 -3.17 -0.60
C GLY A 163 -9.59 -1.95 -1.39
N TYR A 164 -8.95 -1.01 -0.72
CA TYR A 164 -8.25 0.11 -1.35
C TYR A 164 -6.77 0.03 -1.04
N ILE A 165 -5.92 0.24 -2.05
CA ILE A 165 -4.45 0.30 -1.89
C ILE A 165 -3.85 1.22 -2.94
N GLY A 166 -2.90 2.07 -2.55
CA GLY A 166 -2.21 2.95 -3.50
C GLY A 166 -1.28 3.96 -2.86
N GLY A 167 -0.98 5.02 -3.60
CA GLY A 167 -0.06 6.07 -3.17
C GLY A 167 -0.74 7.27 -2.51
N MET A 168 -2.04 7.52 -2.76
CA MET A 168 -2.75 8.69 -2.26
C MET A 168 -3.02 8.60 -0.76
N ASN A 169 -2.73 9.68 -0.03
CA ASN A 169 -3.09 9.84 1.38
C ASN A 169 -4.43 10.58 1.51
N VAL A 170 -5.00 10.58 2.71
CA VAL A 170 -6.17 11.40 3.02
C VAL A 170 -5.71 12.84 3.26
N ALA A 171 -5.71 13.63 2.21
CA ALA A 171 -5.30 15.04 2.23
C ALA A 171 -5.83 15.80 1.01
N ASP A 172 -6.23 17.06 1.21
CA ASP A 172 -6.81 17.93 0.18
C ASP A 172 -5.94 18.09 -1.07
N ARG A 173 -4.61 18.00 -0.93
CA ARG A 173 -3.67 18.14 -2.06
C ARG A 173 -3.89 17.13 -3.20
N TYR A 174 -4.51 16.00 -2.94
CA TYR A 174 -4.86 15.01 -3.97
C TYR A 174 -6.18 15.33 -4.69
N VAL A 175 -7.04 16.20 -4.09
CA VAL A 175 -8.36 16.53 -4.64
C VAL A 175 -8.41 17.93 -5.26
N VAL A 176 -7.78 18.89 -4.57
CA VAL A 176 -7.80 20.31 -5.00
C VAL A 176 -6.40 20.87 -5.28
N GLY A 177 -5.35 20.08 -5.03
CA GLY A 177 -3.97 20.51 -5.16
C GLY A 177 -3.45 21.34 -3.99
N ASP A 178 -2.22 21.78 -4.12
CA ASP A 178 -1.56 22.73 -3.21
C ASP A 178 -0.80 23.80 -4.01
N LYS A 179 0.04 24.60 -3.34
CA LYS A 179 0.85 25.66 -3.97
C LYS A 179 1.78 25.15 -5.11
N ASN A 180 2.06 23.85 -5.16
CA ASN A 180 2.89 23.22 -6.19
C ASN A 180 2.04 22.62 -7.33
N GLY A 181 0.73 22.69 -7.26
CA GLY A 181 -0.21 22.15 -8.22
C GLY A 181 -1.01 20.95 -7.71
N MET A 182 -1.61 20.20 -8.62
CA MET A 182 -2.37 18.99 -8.33
C MET A 182 -1.41 17.83 -8.09
N TRP A 183 -1.60 17.15 -6.96
CA TRP A 183 -0.85 15.92 -6.68
C TRP A 183 -1.50 14.74 -7.38
N ARG A 184 -0.76 14.13 -8.27
CA ARG A 184 -1.15 12.93 -8.98
C ARG A 184 -0.49 11.71 -8.36
N ASP A 185 -1.26 10.65 -8.17
CA ASP A 185 -0.78 9.34 -7.75
C ASP A 185 -1.78 8.26 -8.23
N THR A 186 -1.42 7.00 -8.06
CA THR A 186 -2.27 5.88 -8.45
C THR A 186 -2.82 5.17 -7.22
N HIS A 187 -4.12 4.85 -7.26
CA HIS A 187 -4.79 4.09 -6.22
C HIS A 187 -5.72 3.05 -6.84
N LEU A 188 -5.80 1.90 -6.24
CA LEU A 188 -6.63 0.79 -6.69
C LEU A 188 -7.78 0.55 -5.71
N ARG A 189 -8.97 0.30 -6.28
CA ARG A 189 -10.10 -0.31 -5.61
C ARG A 189 -10.18 -1.75 -6.07
N ILE A 190 -10.24 -2.69 -5.15
CA ILE A 190 -10.21 -4.13 -5.42
C ILE A 190 -11.45 -4.75 -4.80
N THR A 191 -12.13 -5.60 -5.55
CA THR A 191 -13.13 -6.52 -5.02
C THR A 191 -12.73 -7.95 -5.38
N GLY A 192 -12.99 -8.88 -4.46
CA GLY A 192 -12.60 -10.28 -4.65
C GLY A 192 -11.68 -10.81 -3.56
N PRO A 193 -11.21 -12.06 -3.71
CA PRO A 193 -10.52 -12.77 -2.64
C PRO A 193 -9.18 -12.18 -2.23
N SER A 194 -8.54 -11.34 -3.06
CA SER A 194 -7.27 -10.70 -2.69
C SER A 194 -7.41 -9.60 -1.64
N VAL A 195 -8.62 -9.14 -1.33
CA VAL A 195 -8.92 -8.25 -0.20
C VAL A 195 -8.43 -8.86 1.12
N LEU A 196 -8.44 -10.19 1.23
CA LEU A 196 -7.85 -10.91 2.37
C LEU A 196 -6.35 -10.64 2.54
N GLY A 197 -5.63 -10.42 1.44
CA GLY A 197 -4.20 -10.06 1.50
C GLY A 197 -3.99 -8.66 2.08
N LEU A 198 -4.88 -7.70 1.79
CA LEU A 198 -4.87 -6.36 2.37
C LEU A 198 -5.22 -6.41 3.85
N LEU A 199 -6.28 -7.15 4.21
CA LEU A 199 -6.68 -7.36 5.60
C LEU A 199 -5.55 -8.01 6.42
N HIS A 200 -4.88 -9.02 5.86
CA HIS A 200 -3.72 -9.64 6.49
C HIS A 200 -2.57 -8.63 6.72
N SER A 201 -2.34 -7.72 5.78
CA SER A 201 -1.34 -6.66 5.94
C SER A 201 -1.71 -5.71 7.07
N PHE A 202 -2.97 -5.28 7.16
CA PHE A 202 -3.47 -4.45 8.25
C PHE A 202 -3.35 -5.15 9.61
N HIS A 203 -3.83 -6.38 9.72
CA HIS A 203 -3.74 -7.19 10.96
C HIS A 203 -2.28 -7.42 11.39
N SER A 204 -1.36 -7.57 10.43
CA SER A 204 0.06 -7.73 10.74
C SER A 204 0.64 -6.49 11.43
N ASP A 205 0.27 -5.30 10.95
CA ASP A 205 0.73 -4.05 11.53
C ASP A 205 0.02 -3.78 12.87
N TRP A 206 -1.25 -4.12 12.99
CA TRP A 206 -2.02 -4.04 14.23
C TRP A 206 -1.41 -4.92 15.33
N ALA A 207 -1.13 -6.18 15.01
CA ALA A 207 -0.48 -7.11 15.93
C ALA A 207 0.96 -6.70 16.28
N PHE A 208 1.67 -6.06 15.34
CA PHE A 208 3.00 -5.50 15.58
C PHE A 208 2.98 -4.40 16.65
N MET A 209 1.90 -3.63 16.73
CA MET A 209 1.69 -2.61 17.77
C MET A 209 1.24 -3.20 19.12
N GLU A 210 1.16 -4.52 19.23
CA GLU A 210 0.71 -5.25 20.43
C GLU A 210 -0.74 -4.91 20.87
N LEU A 211 -1.57 -4.45 19.93
CA LEU A 211 -2.97 -4.16 20.17
C LEU A 211 -3.79 -5.46 20.32
N PRO A 212 -4.96 -5.41 21.00
CA PRO A 212 -5.82 -6.58 21.14
C PRO A 212 -6.18 -7.18 19.78
N GLN A 213 -6.11 -8.49 19.67
CA GLN A 213 -6.51 -9.17 18.43
C GLN A 213 -8.05 -9.14 18.30
N PHE A 214 -8.50 -9.08 17.05
CA PHE A 214 -9.91 -9.17 16.73
C PHE A 214 -10.36 -10.62 16.72
N ASP A 215 -11.56 -10.85 17.20
CA ASP A 215 -12.26 -12.10 17.00
C ASP A 215 -13.11 -11.97 15.72
N ASP A 216 -12.44 -11.90 14.56
CA ASP A 216 -13.09 -11.85 13.26
C ASP A 216 -13.37 -13.28 12.71
N GLY A 217 -13.37 -14.27 13.59
CA GLY A 217 -13.32 -15.70 13.27
C GLY A 217 -14.46 -16.25 12.43
N GLU A 218 -15.55 -15.54 12.27
CA GLU A 218 -16.73 -16.04 11.57
C GLU A 218 -16.85 -15.53 10.13
N ASN A 219 -16.27 -14.39 9.79
CA ASN A 219 -16.49 -13.76 8.48
C ASN A 219 -15.53 -14.19 7.36
N PHE A 220 -14.49 -14.94 7.65
CA PHE A 220 -13.55 -15.44 6.61
C PHE A 220 -14.15 -16.52 5.69
N SER A 221 -15.20 -17.20 6.11
CA SER A 221 -15.82 -18.30 5.35
C SER A 221 -16.76 -17.82 4.24
N GLU A 222 -17.32 -16.61 4.35
CA GLU A 222 -18.21 -16.06 3.32
C GLU A 222 -17.49 -15.47 2.10
N PHE A 223 -16.17 -15.38 2.16
CA PHE A 223 -15.32 -14.86 1.08
C PHE A 223 -15.28 -15.71 -0.19
N GLN A 224 -15.83 -16.91 -0.15
CA GLN A 224 -15.81 -17.83 -1.29
C GLN A 224 -16.80 -17.51 -2.38
N SER A 225 -17.46 -16.38 -2.36
CA SER A 225 -18.56 -16.20 -3.27
C SER A 225 -18.44 -15.04 -4.24
N ARG A 226 -18.54 -15.41 -5.48
CA ARG A 226 -19.23 -14.65 -6.52
C ARG A 226 -18.54 -13.41 -7.10
N ASN A 227 -17.21 -13.31 -7.10
CA ASN A 227 -16.58 -12.43 -8.06
C ASN A 227 -16.25 -13.24 -9.32
N ASN A 228 -16.87 -12.86 -10.42
CA ASN A 228 -16.50 -13.33 -11.74
C ASN A 228 -15.37 -12.49 -12.33
N GLY A 229 -14.56 -11.86 -11.48
CA GLY A 229 -13.43 -11.06 -11.88
C GLY A 229 -12.36 -11.91 -12.57
N SER A 230 -11.57 -11.29 -13.43
CA SER A 230 -10.55 -11.97 -14.26
C SER A 230 -9.13 -11.52 -13.93
N VAL A 231 -8.95 -10.67 -12.91
CA VAL A 231 -7.65 -10.10 -12.58
C VAL A 231 -6.96 -10.92 -11.49
N GLY A 232 -5.76 -11.39 -11.80
CA GLY A 232 -4.91 -12.06 -10.83
C GLY A 232 -4.18 -11.04 -9.95
N VAL A 233 -4.30 -11.18 -8.62
CA VAL A 233 -3.71 -10.26 -7.65
C VAL A 233 -2.91 -11.02 -6.61
N GLN A 234 -1.75 -10.48 -6.25
CA GLN A 234 -0.91 -10.95 -5.14
C GLN A 234 -0.45 -9.75 -4.32
N ILE A 235 -0.83 -9.72 -3.04
CA ILE A 235 -0.46 -8.62 -2.13
C ILE A 235 0.85 -8.97 -1.44
N LEU A 236 1.88 -8.13 -1.67
CA LEU A 236 3.20 -8.30 -1.08
C LEU A 236 3.52 -7.16 -0.13
N SER A 237 4.15 -7.48 0.97
CA SER A 237 4.67 -6.51 1.93
C SER A 237 6.18 -6.60 2.04
N SER A 238 6.81 -5.45 2.28
CA SER A 238 8.23 -5.33 2.63
C SER A 238 8.35 -4.41 3.85
N GLY A 239 9.33 -4.68 4.70
CA GLY A 239 9.55 -3.89 5.90
C GLY A 239 11.00 -3.99 6.39
N PRO A 240 11.41 -3.15 7.36
CA PRO A 240 12.80 -3.05 7.79
C PRO A 240 13.32 -4.27 8.55
N VAL A 241 12.40 -5.11 9.04
CA VAL A 241 12.74 -6.31 9.85
C VAL A 241 12.68 -7.62 9.07
N GLY A 242 12.38 -7.57 7.78
CA GLY A 242 12.36 -8.74 6.90
C GLY A 242 13.77 -9.27 6.61
N GLN A 243 13.88 -10.58 6.37
CA GLN A 243 15.14 -11.20 5.92
C GLN A 243 15.56 -10.67 4.54
N TRP A 244 14.60 -10.33 3.70
CA TRP A 244 14.77 -9.91 2.32
C TRP A 244 14.11 -8.56 2.06
N HIS A 245 14.67 -7.80 1.13
CA HIS A 245 14.00 -6.62 0.56
C HIS A 245 12.97 -7.07 -0.49
N ASN A 246 11.84 -7.61 -0.03
CA ASN A 246 10.88 -8.35 -0.84
C ASN A 246 10.47 -7.59 -2.11
N ILE A 247 10.02 -6.34 -1.99
CA ILE A 247 9.57 -5.52 -3.13
C ILE A 247 10.72 -5.26 -4.10
N SER A 248 11.93 -4.97 -3.61
CA SER A 248 13.10 -4.76 -4.48
C SER A 248 13.42 -6.01 -5.31
N LEU A 249 13.39 -7.20 -4.71
CA LEU A 249 13.61 -8.46 -5.42
C LEU A 249 12.50 -8.73 -6.44
N MET A 250 11.25 -8.38 -6.13
CA MET A 250 10.12 -8.51 -7.06
C MET A 250 10.27 -7.57 -8.25
N PHE A 251 10.67 -6.32 -8.05
CA PHE A 251 10.96 -5.39 -9.15
C PHE A 251 12.12 -5.88 -10.02
N ASN A 252 13.24 -6.31 -9.43
CA ASN A 252 14.36 -6.86 -10.18
C ASN A 252 13.92 -8.03 -11.06
N LYS A 253 13.11 -8.94 -10.50
CA LYS A 253 12.58 -10.09 -11.26
C LYS A 253 11.65 -9.65 -12.40
N ALA A 254 10.75 -8.68 -12.14
CA ALA A 254 9.83 -8.15 -13.14
C ALA A 254 10.59 -7.49 -14.31
N ILE A 255 11.58 -6.64 -14.00
CA ILE A 255 12.42 -5.95 -14.99
C ILE A 255 13.21 -6.97 -15.82
N SER A 256 13.81 -7.99 -15.18
CA SER A 256 14.57 -9.03 -15.87
C SER A 256 13.70 -9.92 -16.77
N ASN A 257 12.40 -10.02 -16.47
CA ASN A 257 11.44 -10.77 -17.28
C ASN A 257 10.85 -9.96 -18.44
N ALA A 258 11.03 -8.64 -18.45
CA ALA A 258 10.46 -7.79 -19.48
C ALA A 258 11.01 -8.13 -20.88
N LYS A 259 10.12 -8.17 -21.88
CA LYS A 259 10.46 -8.50 -23.26
C LYS A 259 10.28 -7.35 -24.24
N LYS A 260 9.41 -6.36 -23.91
CA LYS A 260 9.05 -5.28 -24.83
C LYS A 260 9.31 -3.90 -24.24
N CYS A 261 8.78 -3.62 -23.06
CA CYS A 261 8.88 -2.31 -22.43
C CYS A 261 8.87 -2.39 -20.92
N ILE A 262 9.45 -1.36 -20.29
CA ILE A 262 9.40 -1.09 -18.85
C ILE A 262 9.03 0.37 -18.70
N TYR A 263 7.88 0.65 -18.07
CA TYR A 263 7.43 1.99 -17.75
C TYR A 263 7.40 2.14 -16.24
N LEU A 264 8.19 3.07 -15.72
CA LEU A 264 8.36 3.33 -14.31
C LEU A 264 7.97 4.78 -14.01
N GLU A 265 7.01 4.96 -13.11
CA GLU A 265 6.65 6.26 -12.55
C GLU A 265 7.01 6.25 -11.06
N THR A 266 7.75 7.26 -10.61
CA THR A 266 8.16 7.35 -9.20
C THR A 266 8.45 8.80 -8.81
N PRO A 267 8.01 9.26 -7.61
CA PRO A 267 8.34 10.60 -7.12
C PRO A 267 9.81 10.72 -6.72
N TYR A 268 10.48 9.60 -6.39
CA TYR A 268 11.86 9.58 -5.91
C TYR A 268 12.67 8.51 -6.64
N PHE A 269 13.37 8.91 -7.67
CA PHE A 269 14.21 7.99 -8.43
C PHE A 269 15.58 7.80 -7.75
N LEU A 270 15.57 6.95 -6.72
CA LEU A 270 16.76 6.54 -5.95
C LEU A 270 16.89 5.01 -5.99
N PRO A 271 17.17 4.43 -7.16
CA PRO A 271 17.22 2.98 -7.31
C PRO A 271 18.38 2.40 -6.50
N THR A 272 18.18 1.20 -5.93
CA THR A 272 19.29 0.38 -5.48
C THR A 272 20.21 0.04 -6.66
N GLU A 273 21.46 -0.28 -6.41
CA GLU A 273 22.40 -0.62 -7.51
C GLU A 273 21.87 -1.78 -8.36
N SER A 274 21.30 -2.80 -7.75
CA SER A 274 20.72 -3.93 -8.48
C SER A 274 19.57 -3.50 -9.40
N LEU A 275 18.71 -2.58 -8.96
CA LEU A 275 17.61 -2.07 -9.76
C LEU A 275 18.12 -1.19 -10.91
N LEU A 276 19.09 -0.31 -10.63
CA LEU A 276 19.74 0.53 -11.66
C LEU A 276 20.37 -0.34 -12.75
N ARG A 277 21.15 -1.34 -12.36
CA ARG A 277 21.78 -2.27 -13.31
C ARG A 277 20.76 -3.06 -14.13
N ALA A 278 19.65 -3.49 -13.52
CA ALA A 278 18.58 -4.18 -14.23
C ALA A 278 17.95 -3.27 -15.31
N LEU A 279 17.65 -2.00 -15.01
CA LEU A 279 17.11 -1.02 -15.96
C LEU A 279 18.11 -0.74 -17.10
N GLN A 280 19.38 -0.52 -16.77
CA GLN A 280 20.45 -0.31 -17.76
C GLN A 280 20.59 -1.52 -18.69
N THR A 281 20.65 -2.73 -18.13
CA THR A 281 20.77 -3.97 -18.92
C THR A 281 19.58 -4.14 -19.86
N ALA A 282 18.35 -3.87 -19.38
CA ALA A 282 17.15 -3.93 -20.21
C ALA A 282 17.23 -2.93 -21.38
N ALA A 283 17.61 -1.68 -21.12
CA ALA A 283 17.73 -0.64 -22.16
C ALA A 283 18.84 -0.97 -23.19
N LEU A 284 20.00 -1.42 -22.73
CA LEU A 284 21.10 -1.87 -23.61
C LEU A 284 20.70 -3.09 -24.46
N SER A 285 19.80 -3.93 -23.95
CA SER A 285 19.21 -5.07 -24.66
C SER A 285 18.04 -4.69 -25.58
N LYS A 286 17.84 -3.38 -25.84
CA LYS A 286 16.80 -2.84 -26.73
C LYS A 286 15.36 -2.99 -26.21
N ILE A 287 15.16 -3.19 -24.92
CA ILE A 287 13.86 -3.02 -24.28
C ILE A 287 13.56 -1.52 -24.18
N ASP A 288 12.32 -1.10 -24.47
CA ASP A 288 11.90 0.30 -24.32
C ASP A 288 11.71 0.62 -22.84
N VAL A 289 12.73 1.26 -22.23
CA VAL A 289 12.70 1.64 -20.79
C VAL A 289 12.41 3.12 -20.67
N ARG A 290 11.31 3.45 -20.00
CA ARG A 290 10.89 4.83 -19.73
C ARG A 290 10.72 5.05 -18.23
N VAL A 291 11.25 6.17 -17.74
CA VAL A 291 11.12 6.60 -16.35
C VAL A 291 10.48 7.99 -16.33
N LEU A 292 9.38 8.13 -15.60
CA LEU A 292 8.68 9.38 -15.35
C LEU A 292 8.93 9.81 -13.90
N ILE A 293 9.40 11.04 -13.72
CA ILE A 293 9.67 11.64 -12.41
C ILE A 293 9.11 13.06 -12.35
N PRO A 294 8.77 13.60 -11.19
CA PRO A 294 8.30 14.97 -11.09
C PRO A 294 9.40 15.98 -11.43
N ARG A 295 9.03 17.01 -12.15
CA ARG A 295 9.92 18.16 -12.49
C ARG A 295 10.32 18.93 -11.24
N GLN A 296 9.38 19.05 -10.28
CA GLN A 296 9.58 19.73 -9.02
C GLN A 296 9.32 18.76 -7.86
N PRO A 297 10.33 17.99 -7.44
CA PRO A 297 10.18 17.14 -6.27
C PRO A 297 10.03 18.00 -5.00
N ASP A 298 9.32 17.45 -4.02
CA ASP A 298 9.06 18.06 -2.72
C ASP A 298 10.32 18.26 -1.84
N SER A 299 11.47 17.68 -2.26
CA SER A 299 12.76 17.78 -1.57
C SER A 299 13.90 18.10 -2.53
N MET A 300 14.59 19.21 -2.28
CA MET A 300 15.79 19.59 -3.04
C MET A 300 16.91 18.56 -2.91
N MET A 301 17.07 17.95 -1.73
CA MET A 301 18.08 16.92 -1.50
C MET A 301 17.83 15.69 -2.39
N LEU A 302 16.58 15.27 -2.52
CA LEU A 302 16.19 14.15 -3.38
C LEU A 302 16.39 14.49 -4.87
N LYS A 303 16.16 15.75 -5.27
CA LYS A 303 16.44 16.21 -6.63
C LYS A 303 17.90 16.07 -7.00
N LEU A 304 18.79 16.51 -6.12
CA LEU A 304 20.25 16.41 -6.35
C LEU A 304 20.71 14.94 -6.36
N ALA A 305 20.23 14.12 -5.44
CA ALA A 305 20.58 12.71 -5.36
C ALA A 305 20.12 11.93 -6.60
N SER A 306 18.95 12.24 -7.16
CA SER A 306 18.43 11.58 -8.38
C SER A 306 19.26 11.91 -9.63
N GLY A 307 19.94 13.06 -9.67
CA GLY A 307 20.64 13.54 -10.86
C GLY A 307 21.72 12.59 -11.37
N SER A 308 22.51 11.97 -10.49
CA SER A 308 23.55 11.01 -10.86
C SER A 308 22.95 9.74 -11.49
N TYR A 309 21.88 9.21 -10.90
CA TYR A 309 21.19 8.02 -11.42
C TYR A 309 20.54 8.27 -12.77
N ILE A 310 19.99 9.47 -12.99
CA ILE A 310 19.40 9.88 -14.27
C ILE A 310 20.49 9.86 -15.35
N SER A 311 21.67 10.46 -15.09
CA SER A 311 22.79 10.45 -16.02
C SER A 311 23.23 9.04 -16.40
N ASP A 312 23.31 8.14 -15.43
CA ASP A 312 23.68 6.75 -15.66
C ASP A 312 22.62 6.00 -16.49
N CYS A 313 21.34 6.29 -16.28
CA CYS A 313 20.23 5.74 -17.06
C CYS A 313 20.27 6.23 -18.52
N LEU A 314 20.43 7.53 -18.73
CA LEU A 314 20.49 8.14 -20.07
C LEU A 314 21.64 7.55 -20.91
N ARG A 315 22.82 7.34 -20.32
CA ARG A 315 23.95 6.69 -20.99
C ARG A 315 23.67 5.28 -21.47
N ALA A 316 22.80 4.56 -20.76
CA ALA A 316 22.37 3.21 -21.13
C ALA A 316 21.21 3.19 -22.16
N GLY A 317 20.65 4.36 -22.51
CA GLY A 317 19.51 4.46 -23.43
C GLY A 317 18.13 4.42 -22.77
N VAL A 318 18.05 4.54 -21.44
CA VAL A 318 16.79 4.74 -20.73
C VAL A 318 16.24 6.13 -21.05
N LYS A 319 14.96 6.25 -21.37
CA LYS A 319 14.29 7.52 -21.64
C LYS A 319 13.73 8.07 -20.32
N VAL A 320 14.13 9.27 -19.94
CA VAL A 320 13.66 9.92 -18.71
C VAL A 320 12.76 11.09 -19.07
N TYR A 321 11.59 11.14 -18.46
CA TYR A 321 10.57 12.17 -18.66
C TYR A 321 10.30 12.90 -17.35
N PHE A 322 9.86 14.15 -17.47
CA PHE A 322 9.51 15.01 -16.33
C PHE A 322 8.07 15.48 -16.48
N ASP A 323 7.27 15.28 -15.44
CA ASP A 323 5.88 15.75 -15.31
C ASP A 323 5.79 16.95 -14.34
#